data_3757dc548430b134f9bf58b98a8b0b90
#
_entry.id   3757dc548430b134f9bf58b98a8b0b90
#
_cell.length_a   1.000
_cell.length_b   1.000
_cell.length_c   1.000
_cell.angle_alpha   90.00
_cell.angle_beta   90.00
_cell.angle_gamma   90.00
#
_symmetry.space_group_name_H-M   'P 1'
#
loop_
_entity.id
_entity.type
_entity.pdbx_description
1 polymer ?
#
loop_
_entity_poly.entity_id
_entity_poly.type
_entity_poly.pdbx_seq_one_letter_code
_entity_poly.pdbx_strand_id
1 'polypeptide(L)'
;MSHISQSAIARRRRWVSDIQKSTGDFAADCARIETALASEIHSEGSDVLIEHLRFAGDIPENFAHDSSEEKLYAKYTDILLSKTFTTLGLRSITLDERGAAADVEAFAPDYSFIADAKSFRLSRTAKNQKDFKVQSMARWKRGNPYALIVSPLHQLPARASQIYQQASANSVCVFTYSHLTILLAVAKQLGEKQAVALLREIFLAVSALNPSKDASAYWTAINRTMINFAPTIRTLWETEKQAALEALAFAKEASLNFLAQERRRIMAMTHEQALNELVKIHKLENKIAAINAVADNGIMAIN
;
A
#
# COMPACT_ATOMS: atom_id res chain seq x y z
N MET A 1 -16.10 -8.40 21.50
CA MET A 1 -14.98 -9.28 21.06
C MET A 1 -14.11 -8.47 20.12
N SER A 2 -12.78 -8.67 20.14
CA SER A 2 -11.88 -8.01 19.19
C SER A 2 -12.06 -8.60 17.78
N HIS A 3 -12.06 -7.73 16.76
CA HIS A 3 -12.10 -8.11 15.35
C HIS A 3 -10.71 -8.37 14.78
N ILE A 4 -9.65 -7.99 15.50
CA ILE A 4 -8.26 -8.32 15.20
C ILE A 4 -7.79 -9.42 16.17
N SER A 5 -7.39 -10.55 15.63
CA SER A 5 -6.89 -11.68 16.43
C SER A 5 -5.47 -11.41 16.97
N GLN A 6 -5.11 -12.06 18.07
CA GLN A 6 -3.74 -12.01 18.57
C GLN A 6 -2.76 -12.66 17.58
N SER A 7 -3.21 -13.65 16.80
CA SER A 7 -2.42 -14.25 15.72
C SER A 7 -2.11 -13.23 14.61
N ALA A 8 -3.08 -12.39 14.21
CA ALA A 8 -2.88 -11.32 13.24
C ALA A 8 -1.83 -10.30 13.71
N ILE A 9 -1.88 -9.92 14.98
CA ILE A 9 -0.88 -9.02 15.59
C ILE A 9 0.50 -9.67 15.61
N ALA A 10 0.59 -10.94 16.01
CA ALA A 10 1.85 -11.70 16.02
C ALA A 10 2.42 -11.86 14.61
N ARG A 11 1.56 -12.14 13.62
CA ARG A 11 1.91 -12.19 12.19
C ARG A 11 2.47 -10.85 11.72
N ARG A 12 1.80 -9.74 12.01
CA ARG A 12 2.29 -8.40 11.67
C ARG A 12 3.69 -8.15 12.22
N ARG A 13 3.93 -8.46 13.50
CA ARG A 13 5.23 -8.28 14.15
C ARG A 13 6.32 -9.14 13.50
N ARG A 14 6.01 -10.40 13.18
CA ARG A 14 6.92 -11.32 12.48
C ARG A 14 7.31 -10.74 11.11
N TRP A 15 6.35 -10.33 10.30
CA TRP A 15 6.60 -9.78 8.96
C TRP A 15 7.41 -8.49 8.99
N VAL A 16 7.14 -7.59 9.93
CA VAL A 16 7.96 -6.37 10.13
C VAL A 16 9.40 -6.76 10.47
N SER A 17 9.60 -7.72 11.39
CA SER A 17 10.94 -8.23 11.73
C SER A 17 11.64 -8.91 10.56
N ASP A 18 10.91 -9.66 9.73
CA ASP A 18 11.49 -10.36 8.59
C ASP A 18 11.87 -9.43 7.44
N ILE A 19 11.13 -8.35 7.24
CA ILE A 19 11.49 -7.28 6.29
C ILE A 19 12.74 -6.53 6.76
N GLN A 20 12.93 -6.36 8.08
CA GLN A 20 14.15 -5.75 8.64
C GLN A 20 15.42 -6.57 8.41
N LYS A 21 15.32 -7.87 8.16
CA LYS A 21 16.45 -8.77 7.86
C LYS A 21 16.86 -8.72 6.38
N SER A 22 16.94 -7.50 5.81
CA SER A 22 17.43 -7.33 4.43
C SER A 22 18.86 -7.84 4.30
N THR A 23 19.13 -8.60 3.23
CA THR A 23 20.45 -9.18 2.94
C THR A 23 21.36 -8.20 2.19
N GLY A 24 20.80 -7.10 1.67
CA GLY A 24 21.46 -6.15 0.78
C GLY A 24 21.30 -6.50 -0.71
N ASP A 25 20.87 -7.72 -1.03
CA ASP A 25 20.42 -8.08 -2.37
C ASP A 25 18.88 -7.92 -2.46
N PHE A 26 18.46 -6.82 -3.06
CA PHE A 26 17.04 -6.47 -3.14
C PHE A 26 16.21 -7.50 -3.93
N ALA A 27 16.78 -8.10 -4.99
CA ALA A 27 16.06 -9.09 -5.79
C ALA A 27 15.85 -10.40 -5.00
N ALA A 28 16.90 -10.85 -4.31
CA ALA A 28 16.81 -12.02 -3.43
C ALA A 28 15.83 -11.79 -2.27
N ASP A 29 15.83 -10.60 -1.67
CA ASP A 29 14.90 -10.24 -0.60
C ASP A 29 13.45 -10.21 -1.10
N CYS A 30 13.18 -9.68 -2.30
CA CYS A 30 11.85 -9.71 -2.92
C CYS A 30 11.37 -11.14 -3.17
N ALA A 31 12.21 -12.02 -3.73
CA ALA A 31 11.88 -13.41 -3.97
C ALA A 31 11.60 -14.17 -2.65
N ARG A 32 12.37 -13.89 -1.60
CA ARG A 32 12.16 -14.43 -0.25
C ARG A 32 10.80 -14.02 0.31
N ILE A 33 10.43 -12.74 0.22
CA ILE A 33 9.13 -12.21 0.66
C ILE A 33 7.99 -12.86 -0.11
N GLU A 34 8.11 -12.97 -1.44
CA GLU A 34 7.08 -13.61 -2.27
C GLU A 34 6.87 -15.08 -1.91
N THR A 35 7.97 -15.82 -1.76
CA THR A 35 7.95 -17.24 -1.37
C THR A 35 7.34 -17.42 0.02
N ALA A 36 7.73 -16.59 0.99
CA ALA A 36 7.19 -16.66 2.35
C ALA A 36 5.69 -16.40 2.38
N LEU A 37 5.20 -15.37 1.66
CA LEU A 37 3.77 -15.04 1.59
C LEU A 37 2.99 -16.16 0.88
N ALA A 38 3.51 -16.70 -0.22
CA ALA A 38 2.88 -17.81 -0.93
C ALA A 38 2.77 -19.08 -0.05
N SER A 39 3.83 -19.39 0.70
CA SER A 39 3.86 -20.52 1.64
C SER A 39 2.84 -20.32 2.77
N GLU A 40 2.73 -19.11 3.31
CA GLU A 40 1.78 -18.79 4.38
C GLU A 40 0.32 -18.92 3.88
N ILE A 41 0.02 -18.41 2.68
CA ILE A 41 -1.30 -18.57 2.05
C ILE A 41 -1.61 -20.05 1.80
N HIS A 42 -0.63 -20.83 1.35
CA HIS A 42 -0.81 -22.26 1.09
C HIS A 42 -1.10 -23.05 2.37
N SER A 43 -0.41 -22.74 3.46
CA SER A 43 -0.51 -23.49 4.72
C SER A 43 -1.71 -23.09 5.59
N GLU A 44 -2.09 -21.81 5.59
CA GLU A 44 -3.09 -21.24 6.49
C GLU A 44 -4.39 -20.81 5.75
N GLY A 45 -4.39 -20.85 4.41
CA GLY A 45 -5.54 -20.48 3.60
C GLY A 45 -5.64 -18.97 3.31
N SER A 46 -6.66 -18.60 2.54
CA SER A 46 -6.85 -17.22 2.06
C SER A 46 -7.21 -16.21 3.15
N ASP A 47 -7.66 -16.67 4.32
CA ASP A 47 -8.00 -15.77 5.45
C ASP A 47 -6.77 -14.98 5.95
N VAL A 48 -5.59 -15.53 5.77
CA VAL A 48 -4.33 -14.85 6.10
C VAL A 48 -4.16 -13.53 5.32
N LEU A 49 -4.64 -13.49 4.07
CA LEU A 49 -4.61 -12.26 3.27
C LEU A 49 -5.43 -11.13 3.89
N ILE A 50 -6.57 -11.45 4.48
CA ILE A 50 -7.41 -10.49 5.21
C ILE A 50 -6.62 -9.87 6.37
N GLU A 51 -5.90 -10.69 7.14
CA GLU A 51 -5.07 -10.22 8.23
C GLU A 51 -3.90 -9.34 7.74
N HIS A 52 -3.25 -9.71 6.63
CA HIS A 52 -2.22 -8.89 6.00
C HIS A 52 -2.76 -7.53 5.53
N LEU A 53 -3.87 -7.52 4.78
CA LEU A 53 -4.46 -6.31 4.21
C LEU A 53 -4.83 -5.27 5.28
N ARG A 54 -5.31 -5.71 6.44
CA ARG A 54 -5.66 -4.80 7.56
C ARG A 54 -4.49 -3.99 8.09
N PHE A 55 -3.25 -4.47 7.91
CA PHE A 55 -2.04 -3.81 8.37
C PHE A 55 -1.13 -3.30 7.24
N ALA A 56 -1.41 -3.66 5.99
CA ALA A 56 -0.52 -3.39 4.85
C ALA A 56 -0.30 -1.90 4.58
N GLY A 57 -1.30 -1.07 4.90
CA GLY A 57 -1.24 0.36 4.64
C GLY A 57 -0.26 1.14 5.52
N ASP A 58 0.24 0.56 6.61
CA ASP A 58 1.03 1.25 7.62
C ASP A 58 2.49 0.82 7.57
N ILE A 59 3.36 1.67 7.03
CA ILE A 59 4.82 1.47 7.10
C ILE A 59 5.26 1.68 8.54
N PRO A 60 6.00 0.74 9.15
CA PRO A 60 6.54 0.91 10.49
C PRO A 60 7.44 2.15 10.61
N GLU A 61 7.29 2.91 11.71
CA GLU A 61 8.08 4.11 11.96
C GLU A 61 9.59 3.83 12.14
N ASN A 62 9.95 2.61 12.52
CA ASN A 62 11.34 2.18 12.67
C ASN A 62 12.08 1.91 11.35
N PHE A 63 11.39 1.89 10.21
CA PHE A 63 12.06 1.86 8.92
C PHE A 63 12.51 3.28 8.55
N ALA A 64 13.78 3.47 8.22
CA ALA A 64 14.27 4.80 7.84
C ALA A 64 13.69 5.22 6.48
N HIS A 65 13.58 6.52 6.25
CA HIS A 65 13.12 7.05 4.96
C HIS A 65 14.09 6.70 3.84
N ASP A 66 13.59 6.22 2.70
CA ASP A 66 14.35 5.72 1.55
C ASP A 66 15.24 4.50 1.85
N SER A 67 15.05 3.85 2.99
CA SER A 67 15.80 2.64 3.33
C SER A 67 15.43 1.43 2.49
N SER A 68 16.26 0.40 2.53
CA SER A 68 15.98 -0.90 1.88
C SER A 68 14.73 -1.55 2.45
N GLU A 69 14.50 -1.42 3.76
CA GLU A 69 13.34 -1.95 4.46
C GLU A 69 12.05 -1.26 4.00
N GLU A 70 12.06 0.06 3.83
CA GLU A 70 10.91 0.80 3.32
C GLU A 70 10.57 0.38 1.88
N LYS A 71 11.59 0.23 1.02
CA LYS A 71 11.41 -0.23 -0.36
C LYS A 71 10.93 -1.67 -0.42
N LEU A 72 11.48 -2.54 0.42
CA LEU A 72 11.07 -3.95 0.52
C LEU A 72 9.63 -4.06 1.05
N TYR A 73 9.24 -3.19 1.99
CA TYR A 73 7.86 -3.11 2.47
C TYR A 73 6.89 -2.67 1.35
N ALA A 74 7.26 -1.71 0.52
CA ALA A 74 6.46 -1.34 -0.65
C ALA A 74 6.29 -2.54 -1.60
N LYS A 75 7.39 -3.25 -1.92
CA LYS A 75 7.31 -4.46 -2.76
C LYS A 75 6.46 -5.58 -2.13
N TYR A 76 6.54 -5.75 -0.80
CA TYR A 76 5.64 -6.66 -0.08
C TYR A 76 4.16 -6.29 -0.31
N THR A 77 3.79 -5.00 -0.28
CA THR A 77 2.41 -4.58 -0.51
C THR A 77 1.95 -4.83 -1.95
N ASP A 78 2.83 -4.72 -2.94
CA ASP A 78 2.53 -5.05 -4.35
C ASP A 78 2.31 -6.56 -4.53
N ILE A 79 3.18 -7.38 -3.94
CA ILE A 79 3.04 -8.84 -3.95
C ILE A 79 1.73 -9.25 -3.26
N LEU A 80 1.43 -8.66 -2.10
CA LEU A 80 0.18 -8.90 -1.37
C LEU A 80 -1.04 -8.56 -2.23
N LEU A 81 -0.99 -7.45 -2.95
CA LEU A 81 -2.06 -7.02 -3.85
C LEU A 81 -2.25 -8.03 -4.99
N SER A 82 -1.17 -8.48 -5.62
CA SER A 82 -1.21 -9.51 -6.67
C SER A 82 -1.79 -10.83 -6.15
N LYS A 83 -1.35 -11.33 -4.99
CA LYS A 83 -1.89 -12.56 -4.38
C LYS A 83 -3.37 -12.39 -4.00
N THR A 84 -3.79 -11.20 -3.57
CA THR A 84 -5.19 -10.89 -3.30
C THR A 84 -6.03 -11.00 -4.56
N PHE A 85 -5.59 -10.42 -5.68
CA PHE A 85 -6.31 -10.54 -6.95
C PHE A 85 -6.39 -11.99 -7.44
N THR A 86 -5.30 -12.76 -7.31
CA THR A 86 -5.31 -14.19 -7.65
C THR A 86 -6.36 -14.95 -6.82
N THR A 87 -6.45 -14.66 -5.52
CA THR A 87 -7.43 -15.28 -4.62
C THR A 87 -8.86 -14.82 -4.91
N LEU A 88 -9.05 -13.65 -5.51
CA LEU A 88 -10.36 -13.20 -6.01
C LEU A 88 -10.79 -13.90 -7.31
N GLY A 89 -9.96 -14.74 -7.90
CA GLY A 89 -10.25 -15.44 -9.17
C GLY A 89 -9.76 -14.70 -10.41
N LEU A 90 -8.88 -13.71 -10.26
CA LEU A 90 -8.25 -13.00 -11.36
C LEU A 90 -6.88 -13.62 -11.70
N ARG A 91 -6.46 -13.59 -12.95
CA ARG A 91 -5.05 -13.78 -13.28
C ARG A 91 -4.30 -12.50 -12.94
N SER A 92 -3.30 -12.56 -12.09
CA SER A 92 -2.54 -11.38 -11.66
C SER A 92 -1.04 -11.61 -11.74
N ILE A 93 -0.31 -10.56 -12.11
CA ILE A 93 1.15 -10.55 -12.21
C ILE A 93 1.70 -9.28 -11.55
N THR A 94 2.83 -9.39 -10.85
CA THR A 94 3.64 -8.25 -10.44
C THR A 94 4.56 -7.85 -11.58
N LEU A 95 4.68 -6.55 -11.82
CA LEU A 95 5.54 -6.00 -12.86
C LEU A 95 6.88 -5.56 -12.24
N ASP A 96 7.98 -5.92 -12.88
CA ASP A 96 9.34 -5.56 -12.43
C ASP A 96 9.92 -4.35 -13.18
N GLU A 97 9.11 -3.69 -14.02
CA GLU A 97 9.53 -2.51 -14.78
C GLU A 97 9.82 -1.33 -13.86
N ARG A 98 11.05 -0.81 -13.90
CA ARG A 98 11.44 0.35 -13.11
C ARG A 98 10.92 1.64 -13.73
N GLY A 99 10.14 2.40 -12.96
CA GLY A 99 10.00 3.86 -13.17
C GLY A 99 8.85 4.35 -14.04
N ALA A 100 8.24 3.56 -14.93
CA ALA A 100 7.19 4.03 -15.86
C ALA A 100 6.01 3.06 -16.05
N ALA A 101 5.77 2.19 -15.07
CA ALA A 101 4.67 1.22 -15.09
C ALA A 101 3.97 1.16 -13.72
N ALA A 102 2.79 0.56 -13.69
CA ALA A 102 2.15 0.15 -12.46
C ALA A 102 2.85 -1.08 -11.87
N ASP A 103 2.61 -1.37 -10.60
CA ASP A 103 3.30 -2.46 -9.90
C ASP A 103 2.62 -3.81 -10.11
N VAL A 104 1.32 -3.83 -10.44
CA VAL A 104 0.51 -5.05 -10.64
C VAL A 104 -0.40 -4.89 -11.85
N GLU A 105 -0.58 -5.97 -12.61
CA GLU A 105 -1.58 -6.08 -13.66
C GLU A 105 -2.50 -7.28 -13.38
N ALA A 106 -3.82 -7.11 -13.58
CA ALA A 106 -4.83 -8.12 -13.30
C ALA A 106 -5.84 -8.24 -14.43
N PHE A 107 -6.25 -9.48 -14.70
CA PHE A 107 -7.11 -9.86 -15.83
C PHE A 107 -8.29 -10.68 -15.34
N ALA A 108 -9.48 -10.21 -15.60
CA ALA A 108 -10.73 -10.94 -15.57
C ALA A 108 -11.07 -11.47 -16.96
N PRO A 109 -12.07 -12.33 -17.14
CA PRO A 109 -12.49 -12.81 -18.45
C PRO A 109 -12.94 -11.70 -19.43
N ASP A 110 -13.50 -10.61 -18.91
CA ASP A 110 -14.15 -9.56 -19.70
C ASP A 110 -13.61 -8.15 -19.43
N TYR A 111 -12.66 -7.98 -18.52
CA TYR A 111 -11.97 -6.72 -18.27
C TYR A 111 -10.57 -6.96 -17.70
N SER A 112 -9.77 -5.90 -17.72
CA SER A 112 -8.45 -5.91 -17.10
C SER A 112 -8.14 -4.56 -16.46
N PHE A 113 -7.15 -4.51 -15.59
CA PHE A 113 -6.73 -3.29 -14.96
C PHE A 113 -5.28 -3.38 -14.47
N ILE A 114 -4.68 -2.23 -14.31
CA ILE A 114 -3.41 -2.10 -13.59
C ILE A 114 -3.69 -1.64 -12.16
N ALA A 115 -2.80 -1.99 -11.22
CA ALA A 115 -2.95 -1.59 -9.83
C ALA A 115 -1.63 -1.14 -9.21
N ASP A 116 -1.74 -0.32 -8.16
CA ASP A 116 -0.62 0.25 -7.41
C ASP A 116 -1.02 0.29 -5.92
N ALA A 117 -0.23 -0.32 -5.06
CA ALA A 117 -0.42 -0.34 -3.62
C ALA A 117 0.27 0.87 -2.97
N LYS A 118 -0.44 1.56 -2.08
CA LYS A 118 0.08 2.68 -1.30
C LYS A 118 0.14 2.32 0.16
N SER A 119 1.29 2.52 0.76
CA SER A 119 1.50 2.43 2.20
C SER A 119 2.23 3.68 2.69
N PHE A 120 1.92 4.11 3.90
CA PHE A 120 2.46 5.37 4.45
C PHE A 120 2.76 5.21 5.93
N ARG A 121 3.76 5.94 6.44
CA ARG A 121 3.95 6.08 7.88
C ARG A 121 2.81 6.90 8.47
N LEU A 122 2.40 6.58 9.70
CA LEU A 122 1.38 7.37 10.40
C LEU A 122 1.85 8.80 10.71
N SER A 123 3.15 9.00 10.94
CA SER A 123 3.76 10.31 11.15
C SER A 123 3.75 11.22 9.91
N ARG A 124 3.43 10.68 8.75
CA ARG A 124 3.40 11.46 7.52
C ARG A 124 2.26 12.47 7.51
N THR A 125 2.59 13.74 7.31
CA THR A 125 1.62 14.84 7.28
C THR A 125 1.15 15.23 5.88
N ALA A 126 1.98 15.01 4.85
CA ALA A 126 1.68 15.41 3.48
C ALA A 126 0.87 14.34 2.73
N LYS A 127 -0.29 14.74 2.21
CA LYS A 127 -1.17 13.91 1.35
C LYS A 127 -1.24 14.55 -0.05
N ASN A 128 -0.14 14.43 -0.80
CA ASN A 128 0.01 15.13 -2.08
C ASN A 128 -0.56 14.32 -3.25
N GLN A 129 -0.93 15.02 -4.32
CA GLN A 129 -1.33 14.38 -5.60
C GLN A 129 -0.24 13.43 -6.14
N LYS A 130 1.03 13.79 -5.95
CA LYS A 130 2.18 12.97 -6.36
C LYS A 130 2.18 11.58 -5.75
N ASP A 131 1.60 11.44 -4.56
CA ASP A 131 1.58 10.18 -3.83
C ASP A 131 0.61 9.16 -4.44
N PHE A 132 -0.53 9.65 -4.95
CA PHE A 132 -1.55 8.81 -5.56
C PHE A 132 -1.32 8.55 -7.06
N LYS A 133 -0.42 9.31 -7.71
CA LYS A 133 -0.02 9.11 -9.11
C LYS A 133 -1.19 8.89 -10.10
N VAL A 134 -2.38 9.45 -9.85
CA VAL A 134 -3.60 9.18 -10.65
C VAL A 134 -3.36 9.43 -12.14
N GLN A 135 -2.72 10.55 -12.51
CA GLN A 135 -2.42 10.86 -13.91
C GLN A 135 -1.38 9.89 -14.52
N SER A 136 -0.42 9.42 -13.72
CA SER A 136 0.53 8.41 -14.16
C SER A 136 -0.17 7.08 -14.39
N MET A 137 -1.02 6.65 -13.46
CA MET A 137 -1.84 5.45 -13.59
C MET A 137 -2.73 5.51 -14.84
N ALA A 138 -3.34 6.66 -15.14
CA ALA A 138 -4.10 6.86 -16.36
C ALA A 138 -3.27 6.62 -17.64
N ARG A 139 -2.01 7.08 -17.65
CA ARG A 139 -1.09 6.86 -18.77
C ARG A 139 -0.56 5.42 -18.86
N TRP A 140 -0.33 4.81 -17.69
CA TRP A 140 0.23 3.44 -17.62
C TRP A 140 -0.77 2.33 -17.93
N LYS A 141 -2.05 2.65 -18.09
CA LYS A 141 -3.10 1.66 -18.45
C LYS A 141 -2.75 0.83 -19.70
N ARG A 142 -2.01 1.40 -20.68
CA ARG A 142 -1.50 0.67 -21.86
C ARG A 142 -2.55 -0.25 -22.51
N GLY A 143 -3.80 0.24 -22.65
CA GLY A 143 -4.91 -0.53 -23.21
C GLY A 143 -5.83 -1.20 -22.18
N ASN A 144 -5.44 -1.26 -20.91
CA ASN A 144 -6.35 -1.68 -19.86
C ASN A 144 -7.45 -0.61 -19.67
N PRO A 145 -8.74 -0.99 -19.58
CA PRO A 145 -9.84 -0.02 -19.41
C PRO A 145 -9.76 0.71 -18.06
N TYR A 146 -9.25 0.06 -17.03
CA TYR A 146 -9.25 0.59 -15.67
C TYR A 146 -7.87 0.63 -15.04
N ALA A 147 -7.74 1.43 -13.97
CA ALA A 147 -6.61 1.38 -13.05
C ALA A 147 -7.14 1.45 -11.61
N LEU A 148 -6.41 0.84 -10.68
CA LEU A 148 -6.75 0.77 -9.26
C LEU A 148 -5.59 1.28 -8.41
N ILE A 149 -5.88 2.18 -7.47
CA ILE A 149 -4.92 2.63 -6.47
C ILE A 149 -5.45 2.20 -5.11
N VAL A 150 -4.75 1.32 -4.43
CA VAL A 150 -5.14 0.84 -3.10
C VAL A 150 -4.36 1.60 -2.03
N SER A 151 -5.08 2.20 -1.09
CA SER A 151 -4.50 3.08 -0.05
C SER A 151 -5.08 2.75 1.32
N PRO A 152 -4.36 3.02 2.42
CA PRO A 152 -4.93 2.91 3.76
C PRO A 152 -6.04 3.96 3.97
N LEU A 153 -7.09 3.53 4.65
CA LEU A 153 -8.30 4.34 4.88
C LEU A 153 -8.00 5.72 5.54
N HIS A 154 -7.08 5.73 6.50
CA HIS A 154 -6.74 6.93 7.27
C HIS A 154 -5.75 7.87 6.57
N GLN A 155 -5.22 7.48 5.39
CA GLN A 155 -4.28 8.27 4.59
C GLN A 155 -4.87 8.69 3.23
N LEU A 156 -6.18 8.62 3.08
CA LEU A 156 -6.88 9.07 1.88
C LEU A 156 -6.72 10.59 1.67
N PRO A 157 -6.83 11.08 0.42
CA PRO A 157 -6.81 12.50 0.12
C PRO A 157 -7.90 13.28 0.87
N ALA A 158 -7.68 14.57 1.07
CA ALA A 158 -8.68 15.47 1.67
C ALA A 158 -10.00 15.45 0.89
N ARG A 159 -11.11 15.79 1.58
CA ARG A 159 -12.48 15.72 1.02
C ARG A 159 -12.69 16.56 -0.25
N ALA A 160 -11.92 17.61 -0.45
CA ALA A 160 -11.99 18.49 -1.63
C ALA A 160 -10.71 18.36 -2.48
N SER A 161 -10.28 17.13 -2.78
CA SER A 161 -9.04 16.87 -3.52
C SER A 161 -9.27 16.73 -5.01
N GLN A 162 -8.38 17.31 -5.82
CA GLN A 162 -8.34 17.08 -7.28
C GLN A 162 -8.13 15.60 -7.64
N ILE A 163 -7.62 14.79 -6.73
CA ILE A 163 -7.40 13.35 -6.93
C ILE A 163 -8.71 12.66 -7.30
N TYR A 164 -9.83 12.95 -6.64
CA TYR A 164 -11.13 12.34 -6.93
C TYR A 164 -11.66 12.76 -8.30
N GLN A 165 -11.49 14.04 -8.66
CA GLN A 165 -11.86 14.55 -9.99
C GLN A 165 -11.03 13.88 -11.09
N GLN A 166 -9.72 13.75 -10.89
CA GLN A 166 -8.84 13.11 -11.86
C GLN A 166 -9.11 11.60 -11.95
N ALA A 167 -9.42 10.96 -10.83
CA ALA A 167 -9.71 9.54 -10.76
C ALA A 167 -10.95 9.18 -11.59
N SER A 168 -12.09 9.86 -11.36
CA SER A 168 -13.32 9.64 -12.12
C SER A 168 -13.17 10.01 -13.60
N ALA A 169 -12.48 11.12 -13.92
CA ALA A 169 -12.25 11.54 -15.30
C ALA A 169 -11.40 10.56 -16.13
N ASN A 170 -10.60 9.71 -15.49
CA ASN A 170 -9.65 8.83 -16.15
C ASN A 170 -9.91 7.33 -15.93
N SER A 171 -11.05 6.95 -15.37
CA SER A 171 -11.33 5.54 -15.00
C SER A 171 -10.20 4.93 -14.15
N VAL A 172 -9.73 5.71 -13.15
CA VAL A 172 -8.79 5.29 -12.11
C VAL A 172 -9.58 5.18 -10.82
N CYS A 173 -9.68 4.00 -10.25
CA CYS A 173 -10.37 3.78 -8.99
C CYS A 173 -9.39 3.96 -7.82
N VAL A 174 -9.63 4.92 -6.93
CA VAL A 174 -8.98 4.99 -5.62
C VAL A 174 -9.79 4.13 -4.67
N PHE A 175 -9.13 3.18 -4.05
CA PHE A 175 -9.73 2.12 -3.25
C PHE A 175 -9.00 1.98 -1.91
N THR A 176 -9.51 1.16 -0.99
CA THR A 176 -8.80 0.93 0.27
C THR A 176 -8.54 -0.55 0.51
N TYR A 177 -7.57 -0.85 1.37
CA TYR A 177 -7.31 -2.21 1.82
C TYR A 177 -8.55 -2.83 2.48
N SER A 178 -9.34 -2.05 3.23
CA SER A 178 -10.60 -2.53 3.83
C SER A 178 -11.63 -2.94 2.78
N HIS A 179 -11.73 -2.26 1.65
CA HIS A 179 -12.60 -2.68 0.55
C HIS A 179 -12.12 -3.99 -0.08
N LEU A 180 -10.79 -4.18 -0.24
CA LEU A 180 -10.23 -5.46 -0.71
C LEU A 180 -10.52 -6.61 0.27
N THR A 181 -10.42 -6.35 1.57
CA THR A 181 -10.78 -7.32 2.61
C THR A 181 -12.24 -7.77 2.47
N ILE A 182 -13.16 -6.83 2.21
CA ILE A 182 -14.57 -7.15 1.96
C ILE A 182 -14.73 -7.97 0.68
N LEU A 183 -14.01 -7.63 -0.41
CA LEU A 183 -14.04 -8.42 -1.65
C LEU A 183 -13.56 -9.86 -1.44
N LEU A 184 -12.48 -10.09 -0.65
CA LEU A 184 -12.04 -11.44 -0.30
C LEU A 184 -13.10 -12.19 0.50
N ALA A 185 -13.77 -11.53 1.45
CA ALA A 185 -14.86 -12.13 2.20
C ALA A 185 -16.05 -12.46 1.30
N VAL A 186 -16.35 -11.64 0.30
CA VAL A 186 -17.36 -11.91 -0.73
C VAL A 186 -16.97 -13.12 -1.58
N ALA A 187 -15.70 -13.19 -2.02
CA ALA A 187 -15.20 -14.34 -2.78
C ALA A 187 -15.36 -15.64 -1.98
N LYS A 188 -15.07 -15.60 -0.68
CA LYS A 188 -15.23 -16.75 0.22
C LYS A 188 -16.69 -17.17 0.43
N GLN A 189 -17.62 -16.22 0.57
CA GLN A 189 -19.02 -16.50 0.90
C GLN A 189 -19.91 -16.71 -0.32
N LEU A 190 -19.68 -15.97 -1.40
CA LEU A 190 -20.54 -15.96 -2.59
C LEU A 190 -19.83 -16.51 -3.83
N GLY A 191 -18.52 -16.79 -3.73
CA GLY A 191 -17.69 -17.28 -4.82
C GLY A 191 -16.93 -16.19 -5.58
N GLU A 192 -15.82 -16.58 -6.19
CA GLU A 192 -14.90 -15.70 -6.92
C GLU A 192 -15.60 -14.93 -8.05
N LYS A 193 -16.50 -15.58 -8.79
CA LYS A 193 -17.25 -14.91 -9.88
C LYS A 193 -18.04 -13.70 -9.38
N GLN A 194 -18.62 -13.78 -8.19
CA GLN A 194 -19.37 -12.67 -7.60
C GLN A 194 -18.45 -11.54 -7.13
N ALA A 195 -17.30 -11.88 -6.58
CA ALA A 195 -16.31 -10.87 -6.17
C ALA A 195 -15.73 -10.13 -7.39
N VAL A 196 -15.43 -10.86 -8.48
CA VAL A 196 -14.95 -10.27 -9.75
C VAL A 196 -16.03 -9.41 -10.40
N ALA A 197 -17.30 -9.84 -10.37
CA ALA A 197 -18.43 -9.04 -10.87
C ALA A 197 -18.60 -7.75 -10.03
N LEU A 198 -18.55 -7.86 -8.69
CA LEU A 198 -18.63 -6.69 -7.81
C LEU A 198 -17.50 -5.69 -8.08
N LEU A 199 -16.27 -6.14 -8.27
CA LEU A 199 -15.14 -5.26 -8.60
C LEU A 199 -15.37 -4.53 -9.94
N ARG A 200 -15.94 -5.21 -10.93
CA ARG A 200 -16.34 -4.59 -12.20
C ARG A 200 -17.39 -3.50 -12.00
N GLU A 201 -18.44 -3.78 -11.21
CA GLU A 201 -19.48 -2.79 -10.91
C GLU A 201 -18.92 -1.54 -10.21
N ILE A 202 -17.91 -1.71 -9.36
CA ILE A 202 -17.20 -0.60 -8.72
C ILE A 202 -16.48 0.25 -9.78
N PHE A 203 -15.74 -0.37 -10.71
CA PHE A 203 -15.09 0.35 -11.80
C PHE A 203 -16.09 1.12 -12.67
N LEU A 204 -17.21 0.51 -13.00
CA LEU A 204 -18.28 1.16 -13.79
C LEU A 204 -18.88 2.31 -13.00
N ALA A 205 -19.16 2.14 -11.71
CA ALA A 205 -19.72 3.19 -10.86
C ALA A 205 -18.79 4.42 -10.77
N VAL A 206 -17.47 4.20 -10.61
CA VAL A 206 -16.49 5.28 -10.60
C VAL A 206 -16.39 5.97 -11.96
N SER A 207 -16.38 5.21 -13.05
CA SER A 207 -16.28 5.75 -14.42
C SER A 207 -17.53 6.52 -14.86
N ALA A 208 -18.69 6.23 -14.25
CA ALA A 208 -19.94 6.93 -14.52
C ALA A 208 -20.10 8.24 -13.73
N LEU A 209 -19.21 8.53 -12.76
CA LEU A 209 -19.27 9.76 -11.99
C LEU A 209 -18.90 10.97 -12.84
N ASN A 210 -19.68 12.06 -12.68
CA ASN A 210 -19.22 13.37 -13.14
C ASN A 210 -17.97 13.79 -12.37
N PRO A 211 -16.87 14.14 -13.05
CA PRO A 211 -15.64 14.52 -12.40
C PRO A 211 -15.80 15.67 -11.41
N SER A 212 -15.59 15.41 -10.15
CA SER A 212 -15.74 16.39 -9.05
C SER A 212 -14.64 16.19 -8.02
N LYS A 213 -14.27 17.29 -7.33
CA LYS A 213 -13.35 17.25 -6.17
C LYS A 213 -14.03 16.71 -4.90
N ASP A 214 -15.36 16.54 -4.92
CA ASP A 214 -16.12 16.07 -3.77
C ASP A 214 -15.90 14.57 -3.52
N ALA A 215 -15.16 14.26 -2.47
CA ALA A 215 -14.95 12.90 -2.01
C ALA A 215 -16.24 12.19 -1.58
N SER A 216 -17.28 12.94 -1.13
CA SER A 216 -18.51 12.32 -0.63
C SER A 216 -19.26 11.62 -1.75
N ALA A 217 -19.40 12.25 -2.92
CA ALA A 217 -20.00 11.62 -4.09
C ALA A 217 -19.21 10.38 -4.54
N TYR A 218 -17.88 10.50 -4.56
CA TYR A 218 -16.97 9.43 -4.95
C TYR A 218 -17.12 8.20 -4.05
N TRP A 219 -16.97 8.38 -2.74
CA TRP A 219 -17.06 7.27 -1.78
C TRP A 219 -18.48 6.73 -1.64
N THR A 220 -19.49 7.58 -1.78
CA THR A 220 -20.89 7.12 -1.81
C THR A 220 -21.15 6.17 -2.97
N ALA A 221 -20.61 6.45 -4.16
CA ALA A 221 -20.75 5.56 -5.31
C ALA A 221 -20.12 4.18 -5.03
N ILE A 222 -18.86 4.13 -4.57
CA ILE A 222 -18.18 2.88 -4.25
C ILE A 222 -18.92 2.11 -3.15
N ASN A 223 -19.18 2.77 -2.02
CA ASN A 223 -19.76 2.14 -0.84
C ASN A 223 -21.16 1.60 -1.11
N ARG A 224 -22.03 2.36 -1.82
CA ARG A 224 -23.37 1.90 -2.19
C ARG A 224 -23.33 0.74 -3.17
N THR A 225 -22.46 0.78 -4.17
CA THR A 225 -22.26 -0.34 -5.10
C THR A 225 -21.92 -1.61 -4.33
N MET A 226 -20.99 -1.56 -3.37
CA MET A 226 -20.63 -2.72 -2.57
C MET A 226 -21.78 -3.18 -1.66
N ILE A 227 -22.34 -2.29 -0.84
CA ILE A 227 -23.34 -2.64 0.18
C ILE A 227 -24.64 -3.17 -0.44
N ASN A 228 -25.02 -2.66 -1.62
CA ASN A 228 -26.24 -3.06 -2.30
C ASN A 228 -26.08 -4.29 -3.19
N PHE A 229 -24.86 -4.78 -3.40
CA PHE A 229 -24.60 -5.92 -4.27
C PHE A 229 -25.20 -7.23 -3.73
N ALA A 230 -25.09 -7.47 -2.42
CA ALA A 230 -25.70 -8.61 -1.76
C ALA A 230 -26.01 -8.31 -0.28
N PRO A 231 -27.09 -8.86 0.31
CA PRO A 231 -27.49 -8.59 1.70
C PRO A 231 -26.39 -8.89 2.73
N THR A 232 -25.60 -9.94 2.49
CA THR A 232 -24.52 -10.39 3.38
C THR A 232 -23.38 -9.37 3.50
N ILE A 233 -23.19 -8.50 2.50
CA ILE A 233 -22.09 -7.52 2.51
C ILE A 233 -22.26 -6.49 3.61
N ARG A 234 -23.48 -6.18 4.03
CA ARG A 234 -23.70 -5.24 5.14
C ARG A 234 -23.05 -5.71 6.44
N THR A 235 -23.16 -7.00 6.75
CA THR A 235 -22.52 -7.58 7.94
C THR A 235 -20.98 -7.59 7.80
N LEU A 236 -20.47 -7.95 6.63
CA LEU A 236 -19.04 -7.91 6.34
C LEU A 236 -18.49 -6.48 6.48
N TRP A 237 -19.26 -5.49 6.01
CA TRP A 237 -18.92 -4.08 6.11
C TRP A 237 -18.77 -3.60 7.55
N GLU A 238 -19.75 -3.89 8.40
CA GLU A 238 -19.67 -3.50 9.82
C GLU A 238 -18.53 -4.21 10.54
N THR A 239 -18.29 -5.48 10.27
CA THR A 239 -17.16 -6.23 10.80
C THR A 239 -15.83 -5.60 10.38
N GLU A 240 -15.65 -5.29 9.10
CA GLU A 240 -14.39 -4.70 8.60
C GLU A 240 -14.18 -3.28 9.10
N LYS A 241 -15.24 -2.50 9.24
CA LYS A 241 -15.17 -1.17 9.84
C LYS A 241 -14.60 -1.20 11.26
N GLN A 242 -15.03 -2.14 12.09
CA GLN A 242 -14.48 -2.30 13.45
C GLN A 242 -13.04 -2.83 13.40
N ALA A 243 -12.75 -3.82 12.55
CA ALA A 243 -11.39 -4.33 12.39
C ALA A 243 -10.41 -3.25 11.93
N ALA A 244 -10.80 -2.37 11.00
CA ALA A 244 -9.97 -1.26 10.54
C ALA A 244 -9.67 -0.25 11.66
N LEU A 245 -10.64 0.04 12.54
CA LEU A 245 -10.43 0.90 13.70
C LEU A 245 -9.46 0.28 14.71
N GLU A 246 -9.59 -1.02 14.98
CA GLU A 246 -8.68 -1.75 15.88
C GLU A 246 -7.26 -1.85 15.31
N ALA A 247 -7.13 -2.13 13.99
CA ALA A 247 -5.83 -2.16 13.31
C ALA A 247 -5.13 -0.79 13.37
N LEU A 248 -5.88 0.30 13.14
CA LEU A 248 -5.35 1.67 13.27
C LEU A 248 -4.94 1.99 14.71
N ALA A 249 -5.71 1.58 15.71
CA ALA A 249 -5.36 1.78 17.12
C ALA A 249 -4.04 1.06 17.47
N PHE A 250 -3.89 -0.19 17.02
CA PHE A 250 -2.64 -0.95 17.18
C PHE A 250 -1.45 -0.27 16.48
N ALA A 251 -1.63 0.18 15.23
CA ALA A 251 -0.57 0.85 14.48
C ALA A 251 -0.13 2.16 15.15
N LYS A 252 -1.09 2.95 15.69
CA LYS A 252 -0.80 4.17 16.47
C LYS A 252 0.00 3.86 17.74
N GLU A 253 -0.41 2.86 18.49
CA GLU A 253 0.28 2.45 19.72
C GLU A 253 1.72 2.02 19.41
N ALA A 254 1.92 1.17 18.40
CA ALA A 254 3.24 0.71 17.99
C ALA A 254 4.14 1.88 17.56
N SER A 255 3.61 2.81 16.75
CA SER A 255 4.33 3.99 16.29
C SER A 255 4.71 4.93 17.42
N LEU A 256 3.78 5.22 18.33
CA LEU A 256 4.04 6.09 19.49
C LEU A 256 5.04 5.48 20.48
N ASN A 257 4.97 4.16 20.70
CA ASN A 257 5.93 3.43 21.52
C ASN A 257 7.34 3.50 20.95
N PHE A 258 7.49 3.32 19.63
CA PHE A 258 8.78 3.48 18.95
C PHE A 258 9.32 4.91 19.12
N LEU A 259 8.53 5.94 18.83
CA LEU A 259 8.96 7.33 18.99
C LEU A 259 9.32 7.69 20.44
N ALA A 260 8.60 7.15 21.42
CA ALA A 260 8.94 7.32 22.82
C ALA A 260 10.26 6.64 23.20
N GLN A 261 10.58 5.48 22.61
CA GLN A 261 11.87 4.81 22.78
C GLN A 261 13.00 5.63 22.14
N GLU A 262 12.82 6.10 20.92
CA GLU A 262 13.81 6.96 20.23
C GLU A 262 14.06 8.26 21.01
N ARG A 263 13.02 8.90 21.52
CA ARG A 263 13.18 10.06 22.38
C ARG A 263 14.05 9.75 23.61
N ARG A 264 13.78 8.62 24.30
CA ARG A 264 14.60 8.20 25.47
C ARG A 264 16.05 7.92 25.06
N ARG A 265 16.27 7.26 23.93
CA ARG A 265 17.60 7.01 23.39
C ARG A 265 18.37 8.31 23.18
N ILE A 266 17.75 9.29 22.52
CA ILE A 266 18.37 10.59 22.25
C ILE A 266 18.68 11.33 23.56
N MET A 267 17.76 11.36 24.50
CA MET A 267 17.95 12.05 25.78
C MET A 267 19.01 11.41 26.70
N ALA A 268 19.34 10.14 26.46
CA ALA A 268 20.37 9.41 27.19
C ALA A 268 21.77 9.56 26.56
N MET A 269 21.93 10.20 25.41
CA MET A 269 23.21 10.40 24.74
C MET A 269 24.08 11.40 25.51
N THR A 270 25.40 11.16 25.51
CA THR A 270 26.37 12.18 25.88
C THR A 270 26.37 13.34 24.88
N HIS A 271 26.91 14.50 25.28
CA HIS A 271 27.03 15.64 24.36
C HIS A 271 27.74 15.27 23.04
N GLU A 272 28.85 14.53 23.12
CA GLU A 272 29.62 14.09 21.97
C GLU A 272 28.79 13.13 21.08
N GLN A 273 28.12 12.14 21.66
CA GLN A 273 27.24 11.24 20.93
C GLN A 273 26.12 11.97 20.21
N ALA A 274 25.50 12.98 20.85
CA ALA A 274 24.44 13.78 20.25
C ALA A 274 24.95 14.61 19.07
N LEU A 275 26.13 15.21 19.17
CA LEU A 275 26.77 15.93 18.06
C LEU A 275 27.08 15.01 16.87
N ASN A 276 27.66 13.84 17.15
CA ASN A 276 27.95 12.86 16.10
C ASN A 276 26.67 12.37 15.41
N GLU A 277 25.59 12.14 16.16
CA GLU A 277 24.29 11.76 15.58
C GLU A 277 23.73 12.88 14.71
N LEU A 278 23.86 14.16 15.09
CA LEU A 278 23.45 15.31 14.25
C LEU A 278 24.24 15.34 12.94
N VAL A 279 25.57 15.19 12.97
CA VAL A 279 26.43 15.12 11.78
C VAL A 279 25.96 14.02 10.84
N LYS A 280 25.66 12.82 11.39
CA LYS A 280 25.14 11.67 10.64
C LYS A 280 23.75 11.93 10.03
N ILE A 281 22.81 12.49 10.79
CA ILE A 281 21.46 12.85 10.31
C ILE A 281 21.52 13.83 9.16
N HIS A 282 22.41 14.83 9.23
CA HIS A 282 22.63 15.80 8.16
C HIS A 282 23.42 15.22 6.98
N LYS A 283 23.91 13.98 7.07
CA LYS A 283 24.69 13.28 6.03
C LYS A 283 25.92 14.10 5.59
N LEU A 284 26.58 14.79 6.51
CA LEU A 284 27.65 15.74 6.17
C LEU A 284 28.83 15.03 5.51
N GLU A 285 29.26 13.88 6.04
CA GLU A 285 30.36 13.09 5.47
C GLU A 285 30.03 12.61 4.04
N ASN A 286 28.79 12.13 3.82
CA ASN A 286 28.35 11.71 2.49
C ASN A 286 28.36 12.89 1.50
N LYS A 287 27.92 14.10 1.93
CA LYS A 287 27.95 15.30 1.10
C LYS A 287 29.38 15.74 0.78
N ILE A 288 30.30 15.69 1.78
CA ILE A 288 31.70 15.97 1.59
C ILE A 288 32.32 15.00 0.59
N ALA A 289 32.08 13.70 0.77
CA ALA A 289 32.58 12.67 -0.14
C ALA A 289 32.05 12.87 -1.58
N ALA A 290 30.76 13.18 -1.72
CA ALA A 290 30.16 13.43 -3.02
C ALA A 290 30.75 14.68 -3.71
N ILE A 291 31.01 15.75 -2.95
CA ILE A 291 31.64 16.98 -3.49
C ILE A 291 33.07 16.67 -3.93
N ASN A 292 33.84 15.94 -3.12
CA ASN A 292 35.22 15.58 -3.45
C ASN A 292 35.33 14.64 -4.65
N ALA A 293 34.29 13.84 -4.93
CA ALA A 293 34.21 12.94 -6.07
C ALA A 293 33.83 13.63 -7.40
N VAL A 294 33.43 14.91 -7.36
CA VAL A 294 33.12 15.68 -8.58
C VAL A 294 34.41 15.90 -9.37
N ALA A 295 34.44 15.36 -10.57
CA ALA A 295 35.57 15.51 -11.50
C ALA A 295 35.09 16.00 -12.85
N ASP A 296 36.01 16.54 -13.65
CA ASP A 296 35.76 16.85 -15.06
C ASP A 296 35.46 15.53 -15.80
N ASN A 297 34.33 15.47 -16.51
CA ASN A 297 33.91 14.31 -17.30
C ASN A 297 34.51 14.29 -18.71
N GLY A 298 35.37 15.23 -19.06
CA GLY A 298 36.06 15.30 -20.34
C GLY A 298 35.18 15.71 -21.55
N ILE A 299 33.89 16.04 -21.33
CA ILE A 299 32.98 16.39 -22.45
C ILE A 299 33.46 17.60 -23.21
N MET A 300 34.03 18.59 -22.52
CA MET A 300 34.55 19.79 -23.17
C MET A 300 35.86 19.57 -23.95
N ALA A 301 36.50 18.42 -23.80
CA ALA A 301 37.69 18.02 -24.57
C ALA A 301 37.36 17.26 -25.84
N ILE A 302 36.09 16.96 -26.11
CA ILE A 302 35.62 16.31 -27.35
C ILE A 302 35.50 17.41 -28.42
N ASN A 303 36.39 17.39 -29.43
CA ASN A 303 36.41 18.30 -30.60
C ASN A 303 35.66 17.66 -31.77
#